data_643763034fc638b0c620d7a00e1789a9
#
_entry.id   643763034fc638b0c620d7a00e1789a9
#
_cell.length_a   1.000
_cell.length_b   1.000
_cell.length_c   1.000
_cell.angle_alpha   90.00
_cell.angle_beta   90.00
_cell.angle_gamma   90.00
#
_symmetry.space_group_name_H-M   'P 1'
#
loop_
_entity.id
_entity.type
_entity.pdbx_description
1 polymer ?
#
loop_
_entity_poly.entity_id
_entity_poly.type
_entity_poly.pdbx_seq_one_letter_code
_entity_poly.pdbx_strand_id
1 'polypeptide(L)'
;MTVNYRFAPSKRADDALAWVRSLFEGTGATIDVDDLCEGARPGADSPVAERFLTVARRIAAEQGTELRLSAKVGWTDVARFTQVGVPAMNFGPGDPLLAHTRDEHAPVSDIVRVHDTLRAFVLAH
;
A
#
# COMPACT_ATOMS: atom_id res chain seq x y z
N MET A 1 -0.40 -23.28 -15.02
CA MET A 1 -0.01 -22.89 -13.65
C MET A 1 0.06 -21.37 -13.61
N THR A 2 -0.52 -20.72 -12.59
CA THR A 2 -0.39 -19.26 -12.40
C THR A 2 0.71 -18.99 -11.37
N VAL A 3 1.62 -18.07 -11.67
CA VAL A 3 2.69 -17.63 -10.78
C VAL A 3 2.48 -16.16 -10.45
N ASN A 4 2.41 -15.82 -9.17
CA ASN A 4 2.38 -14.44 -8.71
C ASN A 4 3.74 -14.11 -8.08
N TYR A 5 4.53 -13.28 -8.74
CA TYR A 5 5.84 -12.84 -8.24
C TYR A 5 5.74 -11.42 -7.71
N ARG A 6 5.99 -11.24 -6.42
CA ARG A 6 6.03 -9.93 -5.76
C ARG A 6 7.47 -9.53 -5.51
N PHE A 7 7.81 -8.30 -5.86
CA PHE A 7 9.17 -7.76 -5.76
C PHE A 7 9.19 -6.40 -5.05
N ALA A 8 10.37 -6.03 -4.56
CA ALA A 8 10.55 -4.77 -3.84
C ALA A 8 10.39 -3.56 -4.78
N PRO A 9 9.92 -2.40 -4.28
CA PRO A 9 9.75 -1.18 -5.08
C PRO A 9 11.06 -0.63 -5.69
N SER A 10 12.20 -1.10 -5.23
CA SER A 10 13.53 -0.78 -5.79
C SER A 10 13.86 -1.54 -7.08
N LYS A 11 13.13 -2.64 -7.38
CA LYS A 11 13.29 -3.41 -8.61
C LYS A 11 12.27 -2.93 -9.65
N ARG A 12 12.71 -2.77 -10.90
CA ARG A 12 11.81 -2.47 -12.01
C ARG A 12 10.98 -3.70 -12.40
N ALA A 13 9.77 -3.46 -12.87
CA ALA A 13 8.87 -4.52 -13.30
C ALA A 13 9.47 -5.35 -14.46
N ASP A 14 10.11 -4.69 -15.42
CA ASP A 14 10.78 -5.37 -16.54
C ASP A 14 11.91 -6.30 -16.07
N ASP A 15 12.71 -5.87 -15.09
CA ASP A 15 13.79 -6.68 -14.51
C ASP A 15 13.22 -7.89 -13.75
N ALA A 16 12.09 -7.70 -13.07
CA ALA A 16 11.39 -8.78 -12.38
C ALA A 16 10.84 -9.81 -13.39
N LEU A 17 10.26 -9.35 -14.49
CA LEU A 17 9.76 -10.22 -15.56
C LEU A 17 10.92 -10.97 -16.24
N ALA A 18 12.02 -10.29 -16.54
CA ALA A 18 13.20 -10.92 -17.14
C ALA A 18 13.74 -12.02 -16.23
N TRP A 19 13.80 -11.77 -14.93
CA TRP A 19 14.20 -12.78 -13.95
C TRP A 19 13.24 -13.98 -13.93
N VAL A 20 11.91 -13.77 -13.93
CA VAL A 20 10.95 -14.87 -14.00
C VAL A 20 11.16 -15.68 -15.27
N ARG A 21 11.31 -15.03 -16.43
CA ARG A 21 11.55 -15.72 -17.70
C ARG A 21 12.82 -16.57 -17.68
N SER A 22 13.90 -16.08 -17.06
CA SER A 22 15.15 -16.83 -16.97
C SER A 22 15.02 -18.16 -16.19
N LEU A 23 14.08 -18.24 -15.24
CA LEU A 23 13.83 -19.48 -14.50
C LEU A 23 13.22 -20.60 -15.35
N PHE A 24 12.61 -20.23 -16.48
CA PHE A 24 11.94 -21.17 -17.38
C PHE A 24 12.72 -21.39 -18.70
N GLU A 25 13.91 -20.80 -18.84
CA GLU A 25 14.77 -21.05 -19.99
C GLU A 25 15.11 -22.54 -20.11
N GLY A 26 15.03 -23.07 -21.33
CA GLY A 26 15.30 -24.48 -21.62
C GLY A 26 14.21 -25.47 -21.18
N THR A 27 13.13 -25.02 -20.51
CA THR A 27 12.05 -25.92 -20.08
C THR A 27 11.00 -26.19 -21.15
N GLY A 28 10.97 -25.40 -22.25
CA GLY A 28 9.93 -25.44 -23.26
C GLY A 28 8.59 -24.80 -22.82
N ALA A 29 8.52 -24.18 -21.63
CA ALA A 29 7.33 -23.51 -21.14
C ALA A 29 7.12 -22.17 -21.86
N THR A 30 5.86 -21.88 -22.20
CA THR A 30 5.42 -20.55 -22.66
C THR A 30 4.96 -19.73 -21.45
N ILE A 31 5.38 -18.46 -21.39
CA ILE A 31 5.01 -17.54 -20.33
C ILE A 31 4.12 -16.44 -20.90
N ASP A 32 2.85 -16.47 -20.53
CA ASP A 32 1.89 -15.40 -20.76
C ASP A 32 1.85 -14.48 -19.54
N VAL A 33 1.86 -13.17 -19.78
CA VAL A 33 1.85 -12.15 -18.71
C VAL A 33 0.46 -11.58 -18.60
N ASP A 34 -0.24 -11.91 -17.51
CA ASP A 34 -1.59 -11.39 -17.25
C ASP A 34 -1.56 -9.96 -16.73
N ASP A 35 -0.61 -9.65 -15.83
CA ASP A 35 -0.44 -8.32 -15.22
C ASP A 35 1.03 -8.07 -14.88
N LEU A 36 1.48 -6.83 -15.10
CA LEU A 36 2.83 -6.38 -14.80
C LEU A 36 2.78 -4.94 -14.27
N CYS A 37 3.05 -4.78 -12.99
CA CYS A 37 2.99 -3.49 -12.30
C CYS A 37 4.27 -3.21 -11.52
N GLU A 38 4.69 -1.95 -11.50
CA GLU A 38 5.75 -1.48 -10.60
C GLU A 38 5.33 -1.55 -9.14
N GLY A 39 6.29 -1.76 -8.23
CA GLY A 39 6.05 -1.65 -6.80
C GLY A 39 5.77 -0.20 -6.39
N ALA A 40 4.84 0.00 -5.46
CA ALA A 40 4.57 1.32 -4.89
C ALA A 40 5.76 1.77 -4.03
N ARG A 41 6.34 2.94 -4.33
CA ARG A 41 7.31 3.56 -3.42
C ARG A 41 6.56 4.17 -2.23
N PRO A 42 7.10 4.06 -1.01
CA PRO A 42 6.52 4.75 0.14
C PRO A 42 6.48 6.26 -0.13
N GLY A 43 5.30 6.86 0.05
CA GLY A 43 5.13 8.33 -0.10
C GLY A 43 5.13 9.05 1.25
N ALA A 44 5.52 8.36 2.33
CA ALA A 44 5.43 8.86 3.71
C ALA A 44 6.43 9.99 4.04
N ASP A 45 7.43 10.19 3.21
CA ASP A 45 8.47 11.21 3.31
C ASP A 45 8.13 12.52 2.55
N SER A 46 6.98 12.58 1.90
CA SER A 46 6.53 13.79 1.22
C SER A 46 5.96 14.82 2.22
N PRO A 47 6.07 16.14 1.94
CA PRO A 47 5.54 17.19 2.82
C PRO A 47 4.03 17.02 3.12
N VAL A 48 3.24 16.58 2.15
CA VAL A 48 1.80 16.34 2.35
C VAL A 48 1.56 15.14 3.26
N ALA A 49 2.38 14.09 3.13
CA ALA A 49 2.31 12.93 4.00
C ALA A 49 2.71 13.26 5.44
N GLU A 50 3.78 14.04 5.65
CA GLU A 50 4.19 14.49 6.98
C GLU A 50 3.08 15.28 7.70
N ARG A 51 2.42 16.18 6.98
CA ARG A 51 1.27 16.93 7.52
C ARG A 51 0.13 15.97 7.90
N PHE A 52 -0.22 15.04 7.01
CA PHE A 52 -1.23 14.02 7.28
C PHE A 52 -0.88 13.18 8.50
N LEU A 53 0.34 12.66 8.58
CA LEU A 53 0.80 11.84 9.69
C LEU A 53 0.80 12.60 11.02
N THR A 54 1.08 13.89 10.99
CA THR A 54 0.99 14.77 12.18
C THR A 54 -0.45 14.81 12.71
N VAL A 55 -1.42 15.05 11.84
CA VAL A 55 -2.85 15.04 12.19
C VAL A 55 -3.28 13.66 12.69
N ALA A 56 -2.91 12.60 11.97
CA ALA A 56 -3.28 11.23 12.31
C ALA A 56 -2.72 10.79 13.68
N ARG A 57 -1.46 11.14 13.99
CA ARG A 57 -0.87 10.87 15.31
C ARG A 57 -1.58 11.62 16.43
N ARG A 58 -1.93 12.89 16.22
CA ARG A 58 -2.67 13.68 17.21
C ARG A 58 -4.02 13.06 17.51
N ILE A 59 -4.82 12.74 16.47
CA ILE A 59 -6.15 12.12 16.65
C ILE A 59 -6.04 10.75 17.34
N ALA A 60 -5.05 9.94 16.98
CA ALA A 60 -4.83 8.66 17.65
C ALA A 60 -4.51 8.84 19.14
N ALA A 61 -3.64 9.79 19.49
CA ALA A 61 -3.29 10.08 20.88
C ALA A 61 -4.49 10.61 21.69
N GLU A 62 -5.32 11.48 21.11
CA GLU A 62 -6.55 11.99 21.73
C GLU A 62 -7.54 10.85 22.05
N GLN A 63 -7.51 9.77 21.26
CA GLN A 63 -8.33 8.56 21.47
C GLN A 63 -7.63 7.45 22.25
N GLY A 64 -6.47 7.74 22.86
CA GLY A 64 -5.72 6.77 23.66
C GLY A 64 -5.11 5.61 22.87
N THR A 65 -4.86 5.81 21.57
CA THR A 65 -4.24 4.80 20.69
C THR A 65 -2.99 5.34 20.02
N GLU A 66 -2.29 4.47 19.27
CA GLU A 66 -1.10 4.81 18.52
C GLU A 66 -1.31 4.59 17.03
N LEU A 67 -0.84 5.53 16.19
CA LEU A 67 -0.80 5.35 14.75
C LEU A 67 0.33 4.39 14.38
N ARG A 68 -0.02 3.28 13.72
CA ARG A 68 0.96 2.33 13.21
C ARG A 68 1.23 2.59 11.73
N LEU A 69 2.50 2.62 11.37
CA LEU A 69 2.97 2.65 9.98
C LEU A 69 3.55 1.29 9.64
N SER A 70 3.10 0.72 8.54
CA SER A 70 3.59 -0.58 8.08
C SER A 70 3.75 -0.60 6.56
N ALA A 71 4.64 -1.46 6.08
CA ALA A 71 4.73 -1.72 4.66
C ALA A 71 3.51 -2.50 4.18
N LYS A 72 2.90 -2.06 3.09
CA LYS A 72 1.81 -2.79 2.43
C LYS A 72 2.42 -3.82 1.48
N VAL A 73 2.25 -5.10 1.78
CA VAL A 73 2.75 -6.21 0.94
C VAL A 73 1.82 -6.58 -0.23
N GLY A 74 0.56 -6.10 -0.21
CA GLY A 74 -0.38 -6.27 -1.32
C GLY A 74 -0.29 -5.10 -2.30
N TRP A 75 -0.63 -5.36 -3.57
CA TRP A 75 -0.75 -4.30 -4.56
C TRP A 75 -1.90 -3.33 -4.20
N THR A 76 -1.72 -2.04 -4.49
CA THR A 76 -2.74 -1.01 -4.35
C THR A 76 -2.55 0.09 -5.40
N ASP A 77 -3.58 0.89 -5.66
CA ASP A 77 -3.53 2.03 -6.59
C ASP A 77 -2.49 3.10 -6.22
N VAL A 78 -1.95 3.07 -5.00
CA VAL A 78 -0.81 3.92 -4.60
C VAL A 78 0.36 3.79 -5.58
N ALA A 79 0.60 2.59 -6.14
CA ALA A 79 1.62 2.37 -7.16
C ALA A 79 1.42 3.26 -8.38
N ARG A 80 0.18 3.43 -8.85
CA ARG A 80 -0.16 4.25 -10.03
C ARG A 80 0.08 5.74 -9.78
N PHE A 81 -0.29 6.23 -8.59
CA PHE A 81 -0.03 7.62 -8.22
C PHE A 81 1.46 7.92 -8.13
N THR A 82 2.23 7.03 -7.49
CA THR A 82 3.67 7.22 -7.35
C THR A 82 4.42 7.14 -8.68
N GLN A 83 3.95 6.35 -9.65
CA GLN A 83 4.50 6.29 -11.01
C GLN A 83 4.42 7.63 -11.74
N VAL A 84 3.38 8.43 -11.48
CA VAL A 84 3.20 9.77 -12.07
C VAL A 84 3.71 10.89 -11.15
N GLY A 85 4.49 10.56 -10.13
CA GLY A 85 5.11 11.53 -9.23
C GLY A 85 4.16 12.13 -8.18
N VAL A 86 2.98 11.54 -7.99
CA VAL A 86 2.03 11.97 -6.96
C VAL A 86 2.26 11.15 -5.69
N PRO A 87 2.68 11.77 -4.57
CA PRO A 87 2.81 11.08 -3.30
C PRO A 87 1.46 10.50 -2.85
N ALA A 88 1.44 9.25 -2.49
CA ALA A 88 0.23 8.57 -2.05
C ALA A 88 0.53 7.52 -0.98
N MET A 89 -0.44 7.29 -0.11
CA MET A 89 -0.37 6.25 0.91
C MET A 89 -1.74 5.62 1.15
N ASN A 90 -1.75 4.40 1.68
CA ASN A 90 -2.99 3.78 2.15
C ASN A 90 -3.25 4.23 3.58
N PHE A 91 -4.49 4.58 3.87
CA PHE A 91 -4.97 4.85 5.22
C PHE A 91 -6.38 4.29 5.36
N GLY A 92 -6.63 3.50 6.39
CA GLY A 92 -7.92 2.87 6.58
C GLY A 92 -8.07 2.23 7.96
N PRO A 93 -9.31 1.78 8.31
CA PRO A 93 -9.59 1.12 9.58
C PRO A 93 -9.21 -0.36 9.54
N GLY A 94 -9.08 -0.97 10.71
CA GLY A 94 -8.90 -2.41 10.88
C GLY A 94 -7.47 -2.91 10.68
N ASP A 95 -7.33 -4.22 10.78
CA ASP A 95 -6.06 -4.92 10.56
C ASP A 95 -5.92 -5.35 9.08
N PRO A 96 -4.91 -4.85 8.35
CA PRO A 96 -4.70 -5.21 6.95
C PRO A 96 -4.41 -6.71 6.74
N LEU A 97 -4.05 -7.46 7.77
CA LEU A 97 -3.84 -8.90 7.68
C LEU A 97 -5.15 -9.69 7.58
N LEU A 98 -6.27 -9.10 7.99
CA LEU A 98 -7.60 -9.70 7.87
C LEU A 98 -8.24 -9.46 6.51
N ALA A 99 -7.67 -8.56 5.69
CA ALA A 99 -8.22 -8.25 4.37
C ALA A 99 -8.35 -9.51 3.49
N HIS A 100 -9.51 -9.66 2.87
CA HIS A 100 -9.87 -10.80 2.00
C HIS A 100 -9.95 -12.16 2.72
N THR A 101 -9.99 -12.18 4.05
CA THR A 101 -10.25 -13.40 4.83
C THR A 101 -11.74 -13.55 5.14
N ARG A 102 -12.15 -14.75 5.58
CA ARG A 102 -13.55 -15.00 6.00
C ARG A 102 -13.95 -14.16 7.21
N ASP A 103 -12.98 -13.82 8.07
CA ASP A 103 -13.17 -13.09 9.31
C ASP A 103 -12.81 -11.61 9.16
N GLU A 104 -12.77 -11.08 7.94
CA GLU A 104 -12.49 -9.67 7.67
C GLU A 104 -13.49 -8.78 8.40
N HIS A 105 -12.96 -7.89 9.25
CA HIS A 105 -13.74 -6.92 9.98
C HIS A 105 -12.90 -5.70 10.34
N ALA A 106 -13.58 -4.62 10.71
CA ALA A 106 -12.95 -3.44 11.29
C ALA A 106 -13.73 -2.97 12.52
N PRO A 107 -13.06 -2.60 13.63
CA PRO A 107 -13.72 -1.97 14.77
C PRO A 107 -14.41 -0.67 14.36
N VAL A 108 -15.61 -0.40 14.86
CA VAL A 108 -16.34 0.86 14.60
C VAL A 108 -15.52 2.07 15.05
N SER A 109 -14.80 1.95 16.18
CA SER A 109 -13.88 2.99 16.67
C SER A 109 -12.80 3.37 15.66
N ASP A 110 -12.30 2.41 14.87
CA ASP A 110 -11.31 2.66 13.83
C ASP A 110 -11.91 3.43 12.65
N ILE A 111 -13.17 3.10 12.28
CA ILE A 111 -13.90 3.81 11.24
C ILE A 111 -14.09 5.27 11.63
N VAL A 112 -14.51 5.53 12.87
CA VAL A 112 -14.68 6.90 13.42
C VAL A 112 -13.34 7.64 13.41
N ARG A 113 -12.25 6.99 13.84
CA ARG A 113 -10.90 7.60 13.84
C ARG A 113 -10.43 7.96 12.45
N VAL A 114 -10.65 7.09 11.46
CA VAL A 114 -10.32 7.36 10.05
C VAL A 114 -11.10 8.58 9.55
N HIS A 115 -12.41 8.62 9.80
CA HIS A 115 -13.26 9.76 9.45
C HIS A 115 -12.74 11.07 10.08
N ASP A 116 -12.50 11.07 11.40
CA ASP A 116 -12.06 12.27 12.12
C ASP A 116 -10.68 12.75 11.65
N THR A 117 -9.77 11.81 11.36
CA THR A 117 -8.45 12.12 10.82
C THR A 117 -8.55 12.78 9.44
N LEU A 118 -9.32 12.18 8.52
CA LEU A 118 -9.51 12.74 7.18
C LEU A 118 -10.19 14.10 7.23
N ARG A 119 -11.24 14.24 8.03
CA ARG A 119 -11.94 15.51 8.23
C ARG A 119 -11.00 16.58 8.78
N ALA A 120 -10.26 16.28 9.83
CA ALA A 120 -9.30 17.22 10.42
C ALA A 120 -8.19 17.62 9.43
N PHE A 121 -7.67 16.67 8.64
CA PHE A 121 -6.66 16.95 7.63
C PHE A 121 -7.18 17.87 6.51
N VAL A 122 -8.37 17.59 5.99
CA VAL A 122 -8.97 18.37 4.89
C VAL A 122 -9.36 19.79 5.34
N LEU A 123 -9.81 19.94 6.59
CA LEU A 123 -10.24 21.25 7.14
C LEU A 123 -9.10 22.08 7.74
N ALA A 124 -7.90 21.55 7.81
CA ALA A 124 -6.72 22.25 8.35
C ALA A 124 -6.07 23.24 7.35
N HIS A 125 -6.84 23.71 6.35
CA HIS A 125 -6.38 24.67 5.31
C HIS A 125 -6.95 26.04 5.55
#